data_0dba6ec10d553e62a754d54b9f0b2741
#
_entry.id   0dba6ec10d553e62a754d54b9f0b2741
#
_cell.length_a   1.000
_cell.length_b   1.000
_cell.length_c   1.000
_cell.angle_alpha   90.00
_cell.angle_beta   90.00
_cell.angle_gamma   90.00
#
_symmetry.space_group_name_H-M   'P 1'
#
loop_
_entity.id
_entity.type
_entity.pdbx_description
1 polymer ?
#
loop_
_entity_poly.entity_id
_entity_poly.type
_entity_poly.pdbx_seq_one_letter_code
_entity_poly.pdbx_strand_id
1 'polypeptide(L)'
;MHDFTIEVHGCRQADYTGALSQPIYQSATFRHPGFQQSTGYDYSRCGNPTRDNLEETIAALEKGQKAWAFSSGMAAINTVFQLFKPGDHILLTEDLYGGTVRLGEIFAKYGIEFEYIDTTDLELVQRSLRPATRAIFIETPSNPMMLITDIKALAELAHSHAALLVVDNTFLTPHFQKPLTLGADIVVHSGTKYLCGHNDILSGFLIVGQSPCSQQLIEEIGLYVKSQGANLSAQDSWLMLRSLKTLGLRVEKQAANALRIAQWLKQHPEVTDVYYAGLPEHPGFQLNRQQASGSGAMISFKVRDSDLASSILGKVKLIAFAESLGGVESLITYPLYQTHECMPKYLLERTGLDDRLLRLSVGIEATEDLIADLQQAFR
;
A
#
# COMPACT_ATOMS: atom_id res chain seq x y z
N MET A 1 6.95 21.08 -7.90
CA MET A 1 8.07 20.75 -7.00
C MET A 1 8.48 19.30 -7.23
N HIS A 2 9.75 18.95 -7.02
CA HIS A 2 10.23 17.58 -6.99
C HIS A 2 9.73 16.88 -5.73
N ASP A 3 9.56 15.55 -5.80
CA ASP A 3 8.97 14.75 -4.71
C ASP A 3 9.78 14.87 -3.41
N PHE A 4 11.11 14.79 -3.43
CA PHE A 4 11.96 15.04 -2.25
C PHE A 4 11.68 16.39 -1.58
N THR A 5 11.38 17.43 -2.36
CA THR A 5 11.02 18.74 -1.79
C THR A 5 9.65 18.70 -1.12
N ILE A 6 8.68 17.98 -1.73
CA ILE A 6 7.34 17.79 -1.14
C ILE A 6 7.45 16.93 0.12
N GLU A 7 8.22 15.87 0.12
CA GLU A 7 8.49 15.01 1.29
C GLU A 7 9.02 15.83 2.48
N VAL A 8 9.99 16.71 2.24
CA VAL A 8 10.63 17.51 3.29
C VAL A 8 9.75 18.65 3.81
N HIS A 9 9.10 19.37 2.92
CA HIS A 9 8.36 20.58 3.27
C HIS A 9 6.86 20.37 3.48
N GLY A 10 6.29 19.32 2.87
CA GLY A 10 4.84 19.12 2.83
C GLY A 10 4.11 20.26 2.10
N CYS A 11 2.80 20.30 2.24
CA CYS A 11 1.95 21.39 1.80
C CYS A 11 1.71 22.36 2.97
N ARG A 12 2.76 23.07 3.37
CA ARG A 12 2.77 23.89 4.58
C ARG A 12 1.69 24.98 4.57
N GLN A 13 0.82 24.93 5.57
CA GLN A 13 -0.02 26.08 5.91
C GLN A 13 0.82 27.12 6.67
N ALA A 14 0.55 28.39 6.44
CA ALA A 14 1.24 29.47 7.15
C ALA A 14 0.91 29.39 8.66
N ASP A 15 1.95 29.31 9.48
CA ASP A 15 1.84 29.39 10.94
C ASP A 15 2.31 30.77 11.42
N TYR A 16 1.50 31.41 12.25
CA TYR A 16 1.80 32.74 12.76
C TYR A 16 3.05 32.81 13.67
N THR A 17 3.50 31.64 14.18
CA THR A 17 4.72 31.56 15.01
C THR A 17 5.99 31.42 14.18
N GLY A 18 5.87 31.07 12.88
CA GLY A 18 7.00 30.72 12.01
C GLY A 18 7.66 29.39 12.34
N ALA A 19 6.97 28.51 13.05
CA ALA A 19 7.48 27.17 13.40
C ALA A 19 7.89 26.38 12.17
N LEU A 20 9.10 25.78 12.16
CA LEU A 20 9.55 24.91 11.08
C LEU A 20 8.89 23.55 11.10
N SER A 21 8.58 23.01 12.27
CA SER A 21 7.78 21.80 12.44
C SER A 21 6.31 22.18 12.55
N GLN A 22 5.45 21.41 11.89
CA GLN A 22 4.00 21.62 11.98
C GLN A 22 3.53 21.50 13.44
N PRO A 23 2.73 22.43 13.97
CA PRO A 23 2.10 22.29 15.29
C PRO A 23 1.11 21.12 15.32
N ILE A 24 0.97 20.50 16.50
CA ILE A 24 -0.04 19.46 16.73
C ILE A 24 -1.29 20.14 17.30
N TYR A 25 -2.39 20.09 16.55
CA TYR A 25 -3.69 20.58 17.01
C TYR A 25 -4.45 19.46 17.72
N GLN A 26 -4.11 19.22 18.97
CA GLN A 26 -4.71 18.19 19.83
C GLN A 26 -6.04 18.70 20.43
N SER A 27 -7.04 18.89 19.56
CA SER A 27 -8.37 19.38 19.94
C SER A 27 -9.46 18.54 19.26
N ALA A 28 -10.49 18.18 19.99
CA ALA A 28 -11.66 17.49 19.44
C ALA A 28 -12.65 18.49 18.81
N THR A 29 -12.74 19.70 19.35
CA THR A 29 -13.72 20.73 18.95
C THR A 29 -13.07 22.10 18.83
N PHE A 30 -13.63 22.97 18.01
CA PHE A 30 -13.12 24.31 17.76
C PHE A 30 -14.21 25.34 18.02
N ARG A 31 -13.81 26.55 18.47
CA ARG A 31 -14.73 27.63 18.78
C ARG A 31 -15.21 28.32 17.49
N HIS A 32 -16.49 28.51 17.35
CA HIS A 32 -17.07 29.34 16.31
C HIS A 32 -16.89 30.83 16.67
N PRO A 33 -16.48 31.70 15.71
CA PRO A 33 -16.40 33.14 15.92
C PRO A 33 -17.74 33.79 16.24
N GLY A 34 -18.84 33.22 15.71
CA GLY A 34 -20.20 33.70 15.92
C GLY A 34 -21.24 32.76 15.33
N PHE A 35 -22.51 33.08 15.45
CA PHE A 35 -23.61 32.30 14.86
C PHE A 35 -23.45 32.23 13.33
N GLN A 36 -23.52 31.04 12.78
CA GLN A 36 -23.29 30.73 11.34
C GLN A 36 -21.89 31.14 10.82
N GLN A 37 -20.91 31.26 11.70
CA GLN A 37 -19.50 31.52 11.33
C GLN A 37 -18.64 30.35 11.76
N SER A 38 -17.66 30.00 10.92
CA SER A 38 -16.67 28.96 11.20
C SER A 38 -15.27 29.47 10.85
N THR A 39 -14.24 28.96 11.54
CA THR A 39 -12.84 29.17 11.16
C THR A 39 -12.40 28.21 10.04
N GLY A 40 -13.31 27.33 9.56
CA GLY A 40 -13.01 26.20 8.71
C GLY A 40 -12.89 24.89 9.47
N TYR A 41 -12.79 24.94 10.80
CA TYR A 41 -12.72 23.80 11.70
C TYR A 41 -13.82 23.89 12.75
N ASP A 42 -14.58 22.83 12.90
CA ASP A 42 -15.67 22.72 13.87
C ASP A 42 -15.43 21.53 14.81
N TYR A 43 -15.04 20.38 14.25
CA TYR A 43 -14.86 19.14 14.97
C TYR A 43 -13.82 18.24 14.28
N SER A 44 -12.87 17.66 15.03
CA SER A 44 -11.71 16.94 14.47
C SER A 44 -12.05 15.70 13.65
N ARG A 45 -13.21 15.07 13.84
CA ARG A 45 -13.69 14.00 12.96
C ARG A 45 -13.95 14.52 11.54
N CYS A 46 -14.35 15.78 11.40
CA CYS A 46 -14.65 16.40 10.11
C CYS A 46 -13.42 17.05 9.46
N GLY A 47 -12.52 17.62 10.25
CA GLY A 47 -11.29 18.30 9.81
C GLY A 47 -10.40 18.63 11.01
N ASN A 48 -9.09 18.52 10.85
CA ASN A 48 -8.10 18.89 11.86
C ASN A 48 -6.85 19.45 11.17
N PRO A 49 -6.33 20.64 11.56
CA PRO A 49 -5.26 21.29 10.82
C PRO A 49 -3.99 20.44 10.65
N THR A 50 -3.65 19.59 11.62
CA THR A 50 -2.49 18.69 11.52
C THR A 50 -2.74 17.57 10.50
N ARG A 51 -3.93 16.95 10.54
CA ARG A 51 -4.31 15.90 9.61
C ARG A 51 -4.49 16.44 8.18
N ASP A 52 -5.08 17.60 8.02
CA ASP A 52 -5.30 18.21 6.70
C ASP A 52 -3.97 18.49 5.99
N ASN A 53 -2.94 18.96 6.72
CA ASN A 53 -1.60 19.12 6.14
C ASN A 53 -1.00 17.78 5.67
N LEU A 54 -1.22 16.71 6.43
CA LEU A 54 -0.80 15.37 6.02
C LEU A 54 -1.55 14.91 4.76
N GLU A 55 -2.87 15.08 4.73
CA GLU A 55 -3.72 14.72 3.60
C GLU A 55 -3.32 15.49 2.33
N GLU A 56 -3.10 16.79 2.43
CA GLU A 56 -2.61 17.62 1.32
C GLU A 56 -1.22 17.18 0.84
N THR A 57 -0.32 16.82 1.75
CA THR A 57 1.03 16.35 1.42
C THR A 57 0.98 15.01 0.66
N ILE A 58 0.18 14.06 1.14
CA ILE A 58 -0.01 12.76 0.47
C ILE A 58 -0.67 12.92 -0.90
N ALA A 59 -1.70 13.78 -1.01
CA ALA A 59 -2.32 14.09 -2.31
C ALA A 59 -1.30 14.67 -3.30
N ALA A 60 -0.45 15.59 -2.85
CA ALA A 60 0.60 16.19 -3.69
C ALA A 60 1.65 15.17 -4.15
N LEU A 61 2.05 14.23 -3.28
CA LEU A 61 3.01 13.16 -3.59
C LEU A 61 2.45 12.19 -4.64
N GLU A 62 1.19 11.78 -4.50
CA GLU A 62 0.50 10.90 -5.47
C GLU A 62 0.02 11.63 -6.74
N LYS A 63 0.12 12.97 -6.80
CA LYS A 63 -0.47 13.80 -7.87
C LYS A 63 -1.99 13.71 -7.90
N GLY A 64 -2.59 13.45 -6.74
CA GLY A 64 -4.04 13.38 -6.55
C GLY A 64 -4.69 14.73 -6.34
N GLN A 65 -6.02 14.74 -6.42
CA GLN A 65 -6.86 15.91 -6.20
C GLN A 65 -7.21 16.09 -4.71
N LYS A 66 -7.46 14.98 -4.02
CA LYS A 66 -7.81 14.94 -2.59
C LYS A 66 -7.33 13.64 -1.97
N ALA A 67 -6.87 13.72 -0.71
CA ALA A 67 -6.57 12.55 0.10
C ALA A 67 -7.29 12.62 1.46
N TRP A 68 -7.45 11.45 2.09
CA TRP A 68 -7.92 11.30 3.48
C TRP A 68 -7.02 10.35 4.23
N ALA A 69 -6.75 10.66 5.50
CA ALA A 69 -5.95 9.88 6.41
C ALA A 69 -6.83 9.10 7.39
N PHE A 70 -6.65 7.79 7.43
CA PHE A 70 -7.41 6.82 8.20
C PHE A 70 -6.57 6.18 9.30
N SER A 71 -7.24 5.61 10.31
CA SER A 71 -6.62 4.86 11.40
C SER A 71 -5.93 3.55 10.96
N SER A 72 -6.14 3.09 9.73
CA SER A 72 -5.46 1.92 9.15
C SER A 72 -5.66 1.84 7.63
N GLY A 73 -4.81 1.08 6.93
CA GLY A 73 -5.03 0.75 5.51
C GLY A 73 -6.35 0.04 5.26
N MET A 74 -6.76 -0.85 6.16
CA MET A 74 -8.06 -1.53 6.08
C MET A 74 -9.24 -0.57 6.20
N ALA A 75 -9.13 0.51 6.98
CA ALA A 75 -10.17 1.55 7.03
C ALA A 75 -10.27 2.33 5.70
N ALA A 76 -9.15 2.55 5.01
CA ALA A 76 -9.14 3.14 3.67
C ALA A 76 -9.80 2.21 2.66
N ILE A 77 -9.45 0.92 2.61
CA ILE A 77 -10.04 -0.08 1.71
C ILE A 77 -11.54 -0.27 2.01
N ASN A 78 -11.93 -0.30 3.30
CA ASN A 78 -13.33 -0.35 3.69
C ASN A 78 -14.14 0.82 3.11
N THR A 79 -13.58 2.01 3.11
CA THR A 79 -14.21 3.20 2.51
C THR A 79 -14.35 3.07 0.99
N VAL A 80 -13.39 2.45 0.30
CA VAL A 80 -13.51 2.13 -1.13
C VAL A 80 -14.68 1.17 -1.36
N PHE A 81 -14.78 0.08 -0.59
CA PHE A 81 -15.84 -0.90 -0.79
C PHE A 81 -17.24 -0.37 -0.49
N GLN A 82 -17.36 0.67 0.34
CA GLN A 82 -18.64 1.35 0.61
C GLN A 82 -19.16 2.21 -0.56
N LEU A 83 -18.33 2.49 -1.57
CA LEU A 83 -18.78 3.15 -2.80
C LEU A 83 -19.73 2.28 -3.64
N PHE A 84 -19.76 0.96 -3.36
CA PHE A 84 -20.51 -0.01 -4.14
C PHE A 84 -21.77 -0.44 -3.41
N LYS A 85 -22.78 -0.84 -4.19
CA LYS A 85 -24.09 -1.25 -3.72
C LYS A 85 -24.39 -2.72 -4.06
N PRO A 86 -25.41 -3.32 -3.44
CA PRO A 86 -25.85 -4.68 -3.78
C PRO A 86 -26.07 -4.87 -5.28
N GLY A 87 -25.51 -5.94 -5.83
CA GLY A 87 -25.52 -6.25 -7.26
C GLY A 87 -24.34 -5.69 -8.06
N ASP A 88 -23.51 -4.83 -7.48
CA ASP A 88 -22.27 -4.40 -8.12
C ASP A 88 -21.22 -5.52 -8.06
N HIS A 89 -20.43 -5.63 -9.13
CA HIS A 89 -19.35 -6.58 -9.27
C HIS A 89 -17.98 -5.86 -9.24
N ILE A 90 -17.02 -6.44 -8.51
CA ILE A 90 -15.65 -5.94 -8.37
C ILE A 90 -14.68 -7.06 -8.75
N LEU A 91 -13.81 -6.77 -9.71
CA LEU A 91 -12.66 -7.64 -10.02
C LEU A 91 -11.49 -7.27 -9.10
N LEU A 92 -10.85 -8.28 -8.50
CA LEU A 92 -9.66 -8.09 -7.67
C LEU A 92 -8.49 -8.94 -8.20
N THR A 93 -7.28 -8.42 -8.05
CA THR A 93 -6.08 -9.26 -8.13
C THR A 93 -6.20 -10.44 -7.18
N GLU A 94 -5.90 -11.66 -7.62
CA GLU A 94 -5.98 -12.86 -6.77
C GLU A 94 -4.83 -12.96 -5.76
N ASP A 95 -3.67 -12.40 -6.10
CA ASP A 95 -2.49 -12.30 -5.23
C ASP A 95 -2.47 -10.93 -4.56
N LEU A 96 -3.18 -10.80 -3.43
CA LEU A 96 -3.31 -9.56 -2.67
C LEU A 96 -3.35 -9.82 -1.17
N TYR A 97 -3.25 -8.76 -0.38
CA TYR A 97 -3.28 -8.85 1.08
C TYR A 97 -4.52 -9.59 1.60
N GLY A 98 -4.32 -10.63 2.42
CA GLY A 98 -5.41 -11.46 2.95
C GLY A 98 -6.49 -10.69 3.74
N GLY A 99 -6.14 -9.52 4.31
CA GLY A 99 -7.11 -8.62 4.93
C GLY A 99 -8.13 -8.05 3.94
N THR A 100 -7.72 -7.78 2.71
CA THR A 100 -8.63 -7.29 1.65
C THR A 100 -9.60 -8.39 1.23
N VAL A 101 -9.12 -9.64 1.09
CA VAL A 101 -10.00 -10.80 0.81
C VAL A 101 -11.04 -10.98 1.92
N ARG A 102 -10.59 -10.99 3.18
CA ARG A 102 -11.49 -11.11 4.34
C ARG A 102 -12.54 -9.99 4.38
N LEU A 103 -12.16 -8.76 4.02
CA LEU A 103 -13.10 -7.64 3.93
C LEU A 103 -14.09 -7.85 2.79
N GLY A 104 -13.65 -8.34 1.63
CA GLY A 104 -14.51 -8.71 0.51
C GLY A 104 -15.58 -9.72 0.90
N GLU A 105 -15.21 -10.78 1.67
CA GLU A 105 -16.16 -11.75 2.21
C GLU A 105 -17.22 -11.13 3.13
N ILE A 106 -16.86 -10.07 3.87
CA ILE A 106 -17.81 -9.32 4.70
C ILE A 106 -18.80 -8.57 3.81
N PHE A 107 -18.31 -7.84 2.80
CA PHE A 107 -19.15 -7.07 1.89
C PHE A 107 -20.00 -7.94 0.95
N ALA A 108 -19.54 -9.16 0.64
CA ALA A 108 -20.34 -10.14 -0.10
C ALA A 108 -21.65 -10.48 0.60
N LYS A 109 -21.69 -10.47 1.95
CA LYS A 109 -22.92 -10.65 2.74
C LYS A 109 -23.95 -9.53 2.53
N TYR A 110 -23.50 -8.39 2.01
CA TYR A 110 -24.36 -7.25 1.67
C TYR A 110 -24.68 -7.17 0.17
N GLY A 111 -24.37 -8.23 -0.58
CA GLY A 111 -24.76 -8.40 -1.96
C GLY A 111 -23.82 -7.77 -2.99
N ILE A 112 -22.59 -7.43 -2.62
CA ILE A 112 -21.52 -7.05 -3.57
C ILE A 112 -20.83 -8.33 -4.03
N GLU A 113 -20.60 -8.47 -5.34
CA GLU A 113 -19.93 -9.63 -5.91
C GLU A 113 -18.43 -9.35 -6.08
N PHE A 114 -17.58 -10.24 -5.55
CA PHE A 114 -16.13 -10.17 -5.69
C PHE A 114 -15.61 -11.35 -6.50
N GLU A 115 -14.83 -11.05 -7.54
CA GLU A 115 -14.17 -12.07 -8.37
C GLU A 115 -12.65 -11.84 -8.33
N TYR A 116 -11.90 -12.88 -7.95
CA TYR A 116 -10.43 -12.85 -7.84
C TYR A 116 -9.83 -13.50 -9.07
N ILE A 117 -8.98 -12.74 -9.79
CA ILE A 117 -8.37 -13.18 -11.04
C ILE A 117 -6.90 -12.78 -11.13
N ASP A 118 -6.15 -13.43 -12.01
CA ASP A 118 -4.82 -12.96 -12.40
C ASP A 118 -4.95 -11.69 -13.25
N THR A 119 -4.67 -10.55 -12.66
CA THR A 119 -4.76 -9.24 -13.32
C THR A 119 -3.54 -8.92 -14.19
N THR A 120 -2.53 -9.78 -14.24
CA THR A 120 -1.43 -9.69 -15.21
C THR A 120 -1.85 -10.17 -16.61
N ASP A 121 -2.90 -11.00 -16.70
CA ASP A 121 -3.54 -11.44 -17.95
C ASP A 121 -4.67 -10.48 -18.34
N LEU A 122 -4.36 -9.51 -19.20
CA LEU A 122 -5.33 -8.51 -19.68
C LEU A 122 -6.48 -9.13 -20.47
N GLU A 123 -6.28 -10.24 -21.17
CA GLU A 123 -7.36 -10.93 -21.88
C GLU A 123 -8.31 -11.61 -20.90
N LEU A 124 -7.80 -12.17 -19.81
CA LEU A 124 -8.63 -12.71 -18.74
C LEU A 124 -9.43 -11.58 -18.07
N VAL A 125 -8.81 -10.46 -17.75
CA VAL A 125 -9.51 -9.29 -17.19
C VAL A 125 -10.64 -8.86 -18.11
N GLN A 126 -10.37 -8.70 -19.42
CA GLN A 126 -11.37 -8.27 -20.40
C GLN A 126 -12.56 -9.23 -20.48
N ARG A 127 -12.31 -10.54 -20.43
CA ARG A 127 -13.38 -11.58 -20.46
C ARG A 127 -14.19 -11.63 -19.16
N SER A 128 -13.60 -11.24 -18.03
CA SER A 128 -14.25 -11.23 -16.72
C SER A 128 -15.09 -9.96 -16.46
N LEU A 129 -14.97 -8.93 -17.31
CA LEU A 129 -15.79 -7.73 -17.19
C LEU A 129 -17.25 -8.04 -17.52
N ARG A 130 -18.16 -7.61 -16.63
CA ARG A 130 -19.62 -7.80 -16.72
C ARG A 130 -20.33 -6.44 -16.75
N PRO A 131 -21.58 -6.35 -17.22
CA PRO A 131 -22.37 -5.11 -17.14
C PRO A 131 -22.51 -4.56 -15.71
N ALA A 132 -22.38 -5.43 -14.69
CA ALA A 132 -22.42 -5.08 -13.28
C ALA A 132 -21.04 -4.69 -12.72
N THR A 133 -19.93 -4.85 -13.45
CA THR A 133 -18.60 -4.48 -12.98
C THR A 133 -18.50 -2.97 -12.76
N ARG A 134 -18.08 -2.56 -11.56
CA ARG A 134 -17.93 -1.17 -11.16
C ARG A 134 -16.52 -0.79 -10.77
N ALA A 135 -15.67 -1.78 -10.47
CA ALA A 135 -14.27 -1.52 -10.21
C ALA A 135 -13.38 -2.70 -10.56
N ILE A 136 -12.14 -2.38 -10.87
CA ILE A 136 -10.99 -3.29 -10.84
C ILE A 136 -10.11 -2.81 -9.70
N PHE A 137 -9.84 -3.67 -8.71
CA PHE A 137 -8.97 -3.38 -7.58
C PHE A 137 -7.70 -4.21 -7.70
N ILE A 138 -6.55 -3.56 -7.78
CA ILE A 138 -5.26 -4.23 -7.94
C ILE A 138 -4.28 -3.83 -6.83
N GLU A 139 -3.36 -4.74 -6.53
CA GLU A 139 -2.15 -4.51 -5.75
C GLU A 139 -0.94 -4.80 -6.65
N THR A 140 -0.07 -3.82 -6.88
CA THR A 140 1.08 -3.98 -7.77
C THR A 140 2.29 -3.17 -7.30
N PRO A 141 3.45 -3.84 -6.98
CA PRO A 141 3.64 -5.30 -6.93
C PRO A 141 2.67 -5.99 -5.97
N SER A 142 2.24 -7.21 -6.31
CA SER A 142 1.30 -7.99 -5.52
C SER A 142 1.93 -8.58 -4.25
N ASN A 143 1.12 -9.11 -3.35
CA ASN A 143 1.55 -9.66 -2.07
C ASN A 143 0.99 -11.08 -1.86
N PRO A 144 1.85 -12.14 -1.79
CA PRO A 144 3.30 -12.04 -1.60
C PRO A 144 4.14 -12.33 -2.85
N MET A 145 3.56 -12.62 -4.02
CA MET A 145 4.29 -13.14 -5.17
C MET A 145 5.00 -12.07 -6.02
N MET A 146 4.85 -10.78 -5.68
CA MET A 146 5.50 -9.63 -6.36
C MET A 146 5.13 -9.50 -7.84
N LEU A 147 3.94 -9.94 -8.25
CA LEU A 147 3.46 -9.82 -9.63
C LEU A 147 3.28 -8.34 -10.01
N ILE A 148 3.59 -8.03 -11.26
CA ILE A 148 3.47 -6.66 -11.79
C ILE A 148 2.33 -6.61 -12.80
N THR A 149 1.35 -5.76 -12.52
CA THR A 149 0.17 -5.53 -13.35
C THR A 149 0.32 -4.21 -14.11
N ASP A 150 -0.11 -4.17 -15.37
CA ASP A 150 -0.09 -2.96 -16.21
C ASP A 150 -1.22 -2.02 -15.81
N ILE A 151 -0.87 -1.00 -15.02
CA ILE A 151 -1.82 -0.01 -14.50
C ILE A 151 -2.51 0.73 -15.63
N LYS A 152 -1.76 1.16 -16.67
CA LYS A 152 -2.32 1.95 -17.77
C LYS A 152 -3.30 1.15 -18.61
N ALA A 153 -2.93 -0.07 -18.98
CA ALA A 153 -3.81 -0.95 -19.75
C ALA A 153 -5.10 -1.28 -18.98
N LEU A 154 -4.99 -1.53 -17.65
CA LEU A 154 -6.17 -1.77 -16.82
C LEU A 154 -7.03 -0.52 -16.63
N ALA A 155 -6.46 0.67 -16.57
CA ALA A 155 -7.23 1.91 -16.54
C ALA A 155 -8.07 2.07 -17.82
N GLU A 156 -7.46 1.83 -18.98
CA GLU A 156 -8.17 1.88 -20.27
C GLU A 156 -9.31 0.85 -20.33
N LEU A 157 -9.08 -0.39 -19.87
CA LEU A 157 -10.10 -1.43 -19.79
C LEU A 157 -11.23 -1.05 -18.83
N ALA A 158 -10.92 -0.62 -17.61
CA ALA A 158 -11.92 -0.21 -16.61
C ALA A 158 -12.79 0.91 -17.15
N HIS A 159 -12.19 1.96 -17.68
CA HIS A 159 -12.91 3.14 -18.19
C HIS A 159 -13.79 2.80 -19.40
N SER A 160 -13.37 1.87 -20.27
CA SER A 160 -14.19 1.40 -21.39
C SER A 160 -15.50 0.74 -20.94
N HIS A 161 -15.56 0.28 -19.68
CA HIS A 161 -16.72 -0.37 -19.04
C HIS A 161 -17.39 0.52 -17.98
N ALA A 162 -17.03 1.81 -17.90
CA ALA A 162 -17.49 2.74 -16.88
C ALA A 162 -17.22 2.22 -15.44
N ALA A 163 -16.14 1.48 -15.25
CA ALA A 163 -15.66 0.99 -13.98
C ALA A 163 -14.45 1.81 -13.49
N LEU A 164 -14.24 1.85 -12.18
CA LEU A 164 -13.09 2.51 -11.57
C LEU A 164 -11.86 1.58 -11.59
N LEU A 165 -10.66 2.15 -11.72
CA LEU A 165 -9.43 1.47 -11.36
C LEU A 165 -8.95 1.95 -9.99
N VAL A 166 -8.86 1.03 -9.03
CA VAL A 166 -8.33 1.25 -7.69
C VAL A 166 -7.00 0.52 -7.55
N VAL A 167 -5.98 1.22 -7.09
CA VAL A 167 -4.63 0.65 -6.95
C VAL A 167 -4.15 0.75 -5.51
N ASP A 168 -3.82 -0.38 -4.89
CA ASP A 168 -3.03 -0.38 -3.65
C ASP A 168 -1.55 -0.20 -4.01
N ASN A 169 -1.01 0.98 -3.69
CA ASN A 169 0.37 1.38 -4.00
C ASN A 169 1.29 1.30 -2.78
N THR A 170 0.94 0.48 -1.79
CA THR A 170 1.66 0.38 -0.51
C THR A 170 3.13 0.01 -0.69
N PHE A 171 3.45 -0.93 -1.60
CA PHE A 171 4.81 -1.46 -1.73
C PHE A 171 5.78 -0.51 -2.42
N LEU A 172 5.34 0.25 -3.41
CA LEU A 172 6.22 1.17 -4.14
C LEU A 172 6.15 2.60 -3.62
N THR A 173 5.11 2.98 -2.91
CA THR A 173 4.88 4.34 -2.41
C THR A 173 4.80 5.38 -3.53
N PRO A 174 4.34 6.60 -3.28
CA PRO A 174 4.37 7.66 -4.30
C PRO A 174 5.79 8.06 -4.71
N HIS A 175 6.82 7.60 -4.00
CA HIS A 175 8.21 7.86 -4.36
C HIS A 175 8.62 7.09 -5.63
N PHE A 176 8.26 5.80 -5.74
CA PHE A 176 8.63 4.98 -6.89
C PHE A 176 7.54 4.86 -7.94
N GLN A 177 6.26 4.89 -7.58
CA GLN A 177 5.13 4.68 -8.48
C GLN A 177 4.01 5.67 -8.21
N LYS A 178 3.37 6.18 -9.26
CA LYS A 178 2.26 7.14 -9.20
C LYS A 178 1.09 6.65 -10.06
N PRO A 179 0.27 5.73 -9.55
CA PRO A 179 -0.81 5.11 -10.33
C PRO A 179 -1.81 6.12 -10.89
N LEU A 180 -2.08 7.22 -10.19
CA LEU A 180 -2.98 8.27 -10.67
C LEU A 180 -2.50 8.91 -11.97
N THR A 181 -1.18 9.00 -12.21
CA THR A 181 -0.62 9.53 -13.47
C THR A 181 -0.69 8.50 -14.61
N LEU A 182 -0.97 7.23 -14.28
CA LEU A 182 -1.11 6.12 -15.22
C LEU A 182 -2.60 5.81 -15.52
N GLY A 183 -3.52 6.58 -14.95
CA GLY A 183 -4.95 6.47 -15.22
C GLY A 183 -5.78 5.85 -14.09
N ALA A 184 -5.19 5.47 -12.95
CA ALA A 184 -5.97 5.03 -11.79
C ALA A 184 -6.90 6.16 -11.29
N ASP A 185 -8.09 5.81 -10.82
CA ASP A 185 -9.06 6.76 -10.25
C ASP A 185 -8.82 6.97 -8.76
N ILE A 186 -8.49 5.88 -8.07
CA ILE A 186 -8.26 5.86 -6.62
C ILE A 186 -6.96 5.12 -6.34
N VAL A 187 -6.16 5.67 -5.42
CA VAL A 187 -5.02 4.99 -4.82
C VAL A 187 -5.27 4.79 -3.34
N VAL A 188 -4.92 3.63 -2.82
CA VAL A 188 -4.91 3.35 -1.38
C VAL A 188 -3.50 3.01 -0.90
N HIS A 189 -3.22 3.31 0.36
CA HIS A 189 -2.00 2.91 1.04
C HIS A 189 -2.29 2.39 2.44
N SER A 190 -1.61 1.34 2.82
CA SER A 190 -1.32 1.13 4.23
C SER A 190 -0.15 2.05 4.62
N GLY A 191 -0.47 3.22 5.18
CA GLY A 191 0.54 4.18 5.63
C GLY A 191 1.42 3.64 6.77
N THR A 192 0.93 2.62 7.48
CA THR A 192 1.66 1.83 8.48
C THR A 192 3.02 1.32 7.99
N LYS A 193 3.16 1.12 6.67
CA LYS A 193 4.31 0.48 6.04
C LYS A 193 5.40 1.51 5.70
N TYR A 194 5.84 1.58 4.48
CA TYR A 194 6.93 2.45 4.02
C TYR A 194 6.72 3.93 4.28
N LEU A 195 5.48 4.43 4.20
CA LEU A 195 5.19 5.85 4.44
C LEU A 195 5.55 6.26 5.89
N CYS A 196 5.16 5.44 6.87
CA CYS A 196 5.61 5.57 8.25
C CYS A 196 7.08 5.15 8.41
N GLY A 197 7.40 3.91 8.06
CA GLY A 197 8.74 3.36 8.05
C GLY A 197 9.38 3.10 9.41
N HIS A 198 8.66 3.25 10.53
CA HIS A 198 9.24 3.14 11.89
C HIS A 198 8.52 2.13 12.79
N ASN A 199 7.58 1.34 12.23
CA ASN A 199 6.84 0.28 12.95
C ASN A 199 6.08 0.76 14.21
N ASP A 200 5.72 2.05 14.30
CA ASP A 200 5.19 2.72 15.49
C ASP A 200 3.78 3.33 15.29
N ILE A 201 3.24 3.36 14.05
CA ILE A 201 1.94 3.95 13.72
C ILE A 201 1.12 2.99 12.86
N LEU A 202 -0.18 2.89 13.16
CA LEU A 202 -1.17 2.38 12.24
C LEU A 202 -1.82 3.53 11.48
N SER A 203 -1.78 3.49 10.15
CA SER A 203 -2.40 4.52 9.32
C SER A 203 -2.79 3.96 7.95
N GLY A 204 -3.70 4.65 7.27
CA GLY A 204 -4.09 4.37 5.90
C GLY A 204 -4.38 5.64 5.14
N PHE A 205 -4.31 5.58 3.83
CA PHE A 205 -4.65 6.71 2.96
C PHE A 205 -5.50 6.24 1.80
N LEU A 206 -6.42 7.10 1.39
CA LEU A 206 -7.18 7.00 0.15
C LEU A 206 -7.00 8.32 -0.60
N ILE A 207 -6.62 8.24 -1.86
CA ILE A 207 -6.35 9.39 -2.71
C ILE A 207 -7.19 9.28 -3.98
N VAL A 208 -7.91 10.33 -4.33
CA VAL A 208 -8.68 10.45 -5.57
C VAL A 208 -7.86 11.19 -6.61
N GLY A 209 -7.76 10.61 -7.82
CA GLY A 209 -7.10 11.20 -8.97
C GLY A 209 -7.93 12.27 -9.67
N GLN A 210 -7.44 12.70 -10.83
CA GLN A 210 -8.18 13.61 -11.73
C GLN A 210 -8.86 12.79 -12.81
N SER A 211 -10.17 12.63 -12.70
CA SER A 211 -11.03 11.92 -13.66
C SER A 211 -12.39 12.60 -13.74
N PRO A 212 -13.22 12.31 -14.74
CA PRO A 212 -14.57 12.91 -14.85
C PRO A 212 -15.46 12.66 -13.63
N CYS A 213 -15.25 11.58 -12.88
CA CYS A 213 -16.03 11.24 -11.68
C CYS A 213 -15.40 11.74 -10.37
N SER A 214 -14.24 12.40 -10.41
CA SER A 214 -13.49 12.79 -9.20
C SER A 214 -14.30 13.60 -8.21
N GLN A 215 -15.08 14.59 -8.67
CA GLN A 215 -15.88 15.44 -7.80
C GLN A 215 -16.94 14.63 -7.04
N GLN A 216 -17.64 13.73 -7.75
CA GLN A 216 -18.62 12.84 -7.13
C GLN A 216 -17.96 11.91 -6.10
N LEU A 217 -16.81 11.31 -6.44
CA LEU A 217 -16.05 10.45 -5.52
C LEU A 217 -15.61 11.22 -4.28
N ILE A 218 -15.12 12.46 -4.43
CA ILE A 218 -14.68 13.29 -3.31
C ILE A 218 -15.85 13.59 -2.35
N GLU A 219 -17.02 13.92 -2.87
CA GLU A 219 -18.21 14.20 -2.06
C GLU A 219 -18.69 12.95 -1.31
N GLU A 220 -18.77 11.81 -2.00
CA GLU A 220 -19.24 10.55 -1.42
C GLU A 220 -18.25 9.99 -0.39
N ILE A 221 -16.95 9.93 -0.69
CA ILE A 221 -15.91 9.51 0.24
C ILE A 221 -15.88 10.44 1.45
N GLY A 222 -15.99 11.77 1.24
CA GLY A 222 -16.03 12.73 2.32
C GLY A 222 -17.20 12.50 3.28
N LEU A 223 -18.37 12.10 2.76
CA LEU A 223 -19.52 11.73 3.56
C LEU A 223 -19.24 10.47 4.41
N TYR A 224 -18.65 9.42 3.82
CA TYR A 224 -18.32 8.19 4.54
C TYR A 224 -17.27 8.44 5.64
N VAL A 225 -16.20 9.18 5.34
CA VAL A 225 -15.17 9.55 6.32
C VAL A 225 -15.76 10.25 7.55
N LYS A 226 -16.64 11.25 7.33
CA LYS A 226 -17.33 11.94 8.43
C LYS A 226 -18.26 11.03 9.23
N SER A 227 -18.92 10.09 8.57
CA SER A 227 -19.92 9.20 9.18
C SER A 227 -19.27 8.07 9.98
N GLN A 228 -18.21 7.46 9.47
CA GLN A 228 -17.52 6.34 10.11
C GLN A 228 -16.62 6.77 11.26
N GLY A 229 -15.93 7.91 11.10
CA GLY A 229 -15.00 8.41 12.11
C GLY A 229 -13.70 7.61 12.25
N ALA A 230 -13.31 6.82 11.24
CA ALA A 230 -12.07 6.05 11.21
C ALA A 230 -10.84 6.91 10.86
N ASN A 231 -10.79 8.13 11.37
CA ASN A 231 -9.78 9.12 11.04
C ASN A 231 -8.48 8.89 11.81
N LEU A 232 -7.35 9.26 11.20
CA LEU A 232 -6.05 9.29 11.86
C LEU A 232 -6.03 10.39 12.93
N SER A 233 -5.40 10.13 14.07
CA SER A 233 -5.26 11.09 15.16
C SER A 233 -4.35 12.27 14.77
N ALA A 234 -4.46 13.41 15.47
CA ALA A 234 -3.56 14.54 15.25
C ALA A 234 -2.10 14.19 15.58
N GLN A 235 -1.88 13.40 16.63
CA GLN A 235 -0.54 12.94 17.04
C GLN A 235 0.07 12.03 15.96
N ASP A 236 -0.66 11.01 15.49
CA ASP A 236 -0.16 10.09 14.46
C ASP A 236 0.01 10.82 13.13
N SER A 237 -0.86 11.77 12.79
CA SER A 237 -0.71 12.64 11.61
C SER A 237 0.59 13.44 11.65
N TRP A 238 0.97 13.94 12.81
CA TRP A 238 2.24 14.66 13.00
C TRP A 238 3.44 13.71 12.85
N LEU A 239 3.39 12.52 13.46
CA LEU A 239 4.44 11.51 13.31
C LEU A 239 4.60 11.08 11.85
N MET A 240 3.48 10.92 11.12
CA MET A 240 3.50 10.63 9.68
C MET A 240 4.17 11.76 8.88
N LEU A 241 3.83 13.03 9.13
CA LEU A 241 4.49 14.17 8.49
C LEU A 241 6.00 14.19 8.76
N ARG A 242 6.41 13.83 9.99
CA ARG A 242 7.83 13.71 10.34
C ARG A 242 8.49 12.56 9.56
N SER A 243 7.84 11.42 9.45
CA SER A 243 8.35 10.22 8.76
C SER A 243 8.50 10.44 7.25
N LEU A 244 7.55 11.15 6.62
CA LEU A 244 7.60 11.47 5.20
C LEU A 244 8.85 12.26 4.80
N LYS A 245 9.42 13.09 5.71
CA LYS A 245 10.63 13.87 5.43
C LYS A 245 11.86 13.05 5.05
N THR A 246 11.86 11.77 5.36
CA THR A 246 12.95 10.84 5.05
C THR A 246 12.48 9.68 4.16
N LEU A 247 11.28 9.77 3.58
CA LEU A 247 10.72 8.68 2.78
C LEU A 247 11.67 8.26 1.66
N GLY A 248 12.05 9.18 0.78
CA GLY A 248 12.91 8.86 -0.35
C GLY A 248 14.25 8.27 0.07
N LEU A 249 14.91 8.86 1.08
CA LEU A 249 16.18 8.34 1.61
C LEU A 249 16.06 6.91 2.11
N ARG A 250 14.96 6.58 2.80
CA ARG A 250 14.72 5.22 3.33
C ARG A 250 14.45 4.24 2.21
N VAL A 251 13.47 4.51 1.35
CA VAL A 251 13.05 3.55 0.33
C VAL A 251 14.11 3.31 -0.74
N GLU A 252 14.92 4.32 -1.09
CA GLU A 252 16.06 4.16 -2.00
C GLU A 252 17.14 3.26 -1.39
N LYS A 253 17.47 3.47 -0.09
CA LYS A 253 18.42 2.60 0.61
C LYS A 253 17.90 1.18 0.74
N GLN A 254 16.61 1.02 1.09
CA GLN A 254 15.95 -0.27 1.20
C GLN A 254 15.96 -1.02 -0.15
N ALA A 255 15.61 -0.34 -1.25
CA ALA A 255 15.63 -0.93 -2.59
C ALA A 255 17.03 -1.35 -3.05
N ALA A 256 18.05 -0.53 -2.75
CA ALA A 256 19.45 -0.89 -3.04
C ALA A 256 19.90 -2.13 -2.26
N ASN A 257 19.53 -2.23 -0.97
CA ASN A 257 19.79 -3.41 -0.16
C ASN A 257 19.05 -4.63 -0.71
N ALA A 258 17.76 -4.47 -1.04
CA ALA A 258 16.92 -5.55 -1.56
C ALA A 258 17.46 -6.15 -2.85
N LEU A 259 17.92 -5.33 -3.78
CA LEU A 259 18.52 -5.83 -5.02
C LEU A 259 19.76 -6.71 -4.75
N ARG A 260 20.64 -6.29 -3.86
CA ARG A 260 21.84 -7.09 -3.49
C ARG A 260 21.47 -8.39 -2.81
N ILE A 261 20.49 -8.37 -1.90
CA ILE A 261 20.01 -9.57 -1.20
C ILE A 261 19.30 -10.51 -2.18
N ALA A 262 18.47 -10.01 -3.08
CA ALA A 262 17.79 -10.83 -4.09
C ALA A 262 18.78 -11.52 -5.03
N GLN A 263 19.86 -10.82 -5.45
CA GLN A 263 20.95 -11.39 -6.24
C GLN A 263 21.73 -12.48 -5.48
N TRP A 264 21.95 -12.28 -4.18
CA TRP A 264 22.60 -13.26 -3.33
C TRP A 264 21.69 -14.49 -3.12
N LEU A 265 20.41 -14.31 -2.81
CA LEU A 265 19.44 -15.39 -2.67
C LEU A 265 19.34 -16.24 -3.93
N LYS A 266 19.37 -15.61 -5.10
CA LYS A 266 19.30 -16.31 -6.40
C LYS A 266 20.49 -17.26 -6.62
N GLN A 267 21.64 -17.00 -6.01
CA GLN A 267 22.85 -17.83 -6.11
C GLN A 267 22.95 -18.87 -4.99
N HIS A 268 22.03 -18.82 -4.00
CA HIS A 268 22.10 -19.70 -2.84
C HIS A 268 21.53 -21.10 -3.19
N PRO A 269 22.27 -22.20 -2.92
CA PRO A 269 21.89 -23.55 -3.36
C PRO A 269 20.58 -24.08 -2.74
N GLU A 270 20.18 -23.54 -1.59
CA GLU A 270 18.96 -23.93 -0.88
C GLU A 270 17.73 -23.08 -1.27
N VAL A 271 17.89 -22.10 -2.18
CA VAL A 271 16.80 -21.25 -2.69
C VAL A 271 16.40 -21.73 -4.06
N THR A 272 15.12 -22.04 -4.23
CA THR A 272 14.57 -22.53 -5.51
C THR A 272 14.05 -21.42 -6.39
N ASP A 273 13.44 -20.39 -5.80
CA ASP A 273 12.81 -19.28 -6.50
C ASP A 273 13.01 -17.97 -5.75
N VAL A 274 13.15 -16.87 -6.47
CA VAL A 274 13.22 -15.50 -5.93
C VAL A 274 12.27 -14.60 -6.71
N TYR A 275 11.32 -14.00 -6.00
CA TYR A 275 10.34 -13.07 -6.54
C TYR A 275 10.71 -11.65 -6.13
N TYR A 276 11.27 -10.90 -7.05
CA TYR A 276 11.65 -9.50 -6.86
C TYR A 276 11.65 -8.76 -8.20
N ALA A 277 10.83 -7.74 -8.35
CA ALA A 277 10.65 -7.01 -9.62
C ALA A 277 11.92 -6.28 -10.12
N GLY A 278 12.95 -6.15 -9.29
CA GLY A 278 14.24 -5.58 -9.65
C GLY A 278 15.23 -6.55 -10.32
N LEU A 279 14.91 -7.85 -10.39
CA LEU A 279 15.73 -8.83 -11.10
C LEU A 279 15.35 -8.87 -12.58
N PRO A 280 16.33 -8.85 -13.52
CA PRO A 280 16.07 -8.86 -14.97
C PRO A 280 15.23 -10.06 -15.45
N GLU A 281 15.28 -11.17 -14.72
CA GLU A 281 14.54 -12.39 -15.05
C GLU A 281 13.11 -12.41 -14.53
N HIS A 282 12.74 -11.45 -13.69
CA HIS A 282 11.36 -11.33 -13.22
C HIS A 282 10.42 -11.03 -14.39
N PRO A 283 9.30 -11.77 -14.56
CA PRO A 283 8.40 -11.58 -15.71
C PRO A 283 7.94 -10.13 -15.89
N GLY A 284 7.67 -9.43 -14.79
CA GLY A 284 7.24 -8.02 -14.78
C GLY A 284 8.38 -6.99 -14.81
N PHE A 285 9.66 -7.38 -14.96
CA PHE A 285 10.80 -6.46 -14.86
C PHE A 285 10.70 -5.28 -15.83
N GLN A 286 10.41 -5.54 -17.10
CA GLN A 286 10.32 -4.48 -18.10
C GLN A 286 9.12 -3.55 -17.85
N LEU A 287 7.97 -4.13 -17.51
CA LEU A 287 6.77 -3.37 -17.19
C LEU A 287 6.99 -2.50 -15.94
N ASN A 288 7.60 -3.05 -14.88
CA ASN A 288 7.93 -2.28 -13.69
C ASN A 288 8.81 -1.06 -14.02
N ARG A 289 9.83 -1.21 -14.87
CA ARG A 289 10.68 -0.11 -15.29
C ARG A 289 9.98 0.95 -16.14
N GLN A 290 8.86 0.60 -16.78
CA GLN A 290 8.07 1.55 -17.57
C GLN A 290 7.14 2.39 -16.71
N GLN A 291 6.57 1.79 -15.63
CA GLN A 291 5.55 2.44 -14.81
C GLN A 291 6.05 2.92 -13.45
N ALA A 292 7.26 2.50 -13.02
CA ALA A 292 7.85 2.86 -11.75
C ALA A 292 9.33 3.24 -11.89
N SER A 293 9.83 4.10 -11.01
CA SER A 293 11.24 4.52 -10.96
C SER A 293 12.12 3.60 -10.10
N GLY A 294 11.52 2.62 -9.40
CA GLY A 294 12.21 1.65 -8.55
C GLY A 294 11.41 0.37 -8.39
N SER A 295 12.00 -0.63 -7.75
CA SER A 295 11.40 -1.97 -7.57
C SER A 295 10.99 -2.26 -6.13
N GLY A 296 11.06 -1.25 -5.25
CA GLY A 296 10.75 -1.43 -3.83
C GLY A 296 11.76 -2.31 -3.08
N ALA A 297 11.35 -2.76 -1.90
CA ALA A 297 12.24 -3.51 -1.01
C ALA A 297 11.59 -4.78 -0.42
N MET A 298 10.54 -5.28 -1.07
CA MET A 298 9.94 -6.58 -0.74
C MET A 298 10.54 -7.67 -1.61
N ILE A 299 11.00 -8.74 -0.98
CA ILE A 299 11.47 -9.96 -1.65
C ILE A 299 10.67 -11.12 -1.11
N SER A 300 10.11 -11.95 -1.99
CA SER A 300 9.68 -13.29 -1.62
C SER A 300 10.61 -14.33 -2.23
N PHE A 301 10.85 -15.40 -1.51
CA PHE A 301 11.69 -16.48 -2.02
C PHE A 301 11.22 -17.83 -1.48
N LYS A 302 11.40 -18.87 -2.28
CA LYS A 302 11.13 -20.25 -1.86
C LYS A 302 12.45 -20.96 -1.55
N VAL A 303 12.42 -21.73 -0.50
CA VAL A 303 13.49 -22.64 -0.13
C VAL A 303 13.13 -24.07 -0.52
N ARG A 304 14.07 -25.03 -0.42
CA ARG A 304 13.89 -26.41 -0.89
C ARG A 304 12.69 -27.12 -0.25
N ASP A 305 12.44 -26.87 1.04
CA ASP A 305 11.37 -27.52 1.82
C ASP A 305 10.88 -26.65 2.99
N SER A 306 9.75 -27.01 3.60
CA SER A 306 9.13 -26.34 4.71
C SER A 306 9.90 -26.42 6.03
N ASP A 307 10.70 -27.49 6.22
CA ASP A 307 11.52 -27.65 7.41
C ASP A 307 12.64 -26.60 7.42
N LEU A 308 13.24 -26.34 6.26
CA LEU A 308 14.24 -25.30 6.11
C LEU A 308 13.61 -23.90 6.29
N ALA A 309 12.40 -23.67 5.74
CA ALA A 309 11.68 -22.40 5.95
C ALA A 309 11.48 -22.11 7.43
N SER A 310 10.96 -23.09 8.17
CA SER A 310 10.76 -22.99 9.63
C SER A 310 12.08 -22.82 10.39
N SER A 311 13.14 -23.53 9.98
CA SER A 311 14.48 -23.44 10.57
C SER A 311 15.07 -22.04 10.43
N ILE A 312 14.95 -21.41 9.24
CA ILE A 312 15.45 -20.04 8.98
C ILE A 312 14.77 -19.06 9.93
N LEU A 313 13.44 -19.14 10.08
CA LEU A 313 12.67 -18.24 10.96
C LEU A 313 13.13 -18.34 12.42
N GLY A 314 13.51 -19.55 12.87
CA GLY A 314 14.02 -19.77 14.22
C GLY A 314 15.47 -19.36 14.45
N LYS A 315 16.25 -19.13 13.37
CA LYS A 315 17.70 -18.88 13.45
C LYS A 315 18.13 -17.46 13.10
N VAL A 316 17.30 -16.68 12.42
CA VAL A 316 17.60 -15.25 12.19
C VAL A 316 17.78 -14.51 13.52
N LYS A 317 18.72 -13.57 13.57
CA LYS A 317 19.11 -12.86 14.79
C LYS A 317 18.98 -11.35 14.66
N LEU A 318 19.34 -10.82 13.50
CA LEU A 318 19.24 -9.40 13.17
C LEU A 318 17.90 -9.11 12.51
N ILE A 319 17.52 -9.94 11.53
CA ILE A 319 16.22 -9.87 10.86
C ILE A 319 15.15 -10.38 11.82
N ALA A 320 14.12 -9.58 12.11
CA ALA A 320 13.09 -9.99 13.03
C ALA A 320 12.02 -10.87 12.34
N PHE A 321 11.71 -12.03 12.92
CA PHE A 321 10.54 -12.81 12.51
C PHE A 321 9.29 -12.15 13.08
N ALA A 322 8.63 -11.34 12.26
CA ALA A 322 7.47 -10.56 12.65
C ALA A 322 6.57 -10.28 11.46
N GLU A 323 5.30 -10.06 11.73
CA GLU A 323 4.38 -9.52 10.72
C GLU A 323 4.69 -8.05 10.42
N SER A 324 4.13 -7.54 9.34
CA SER A 324 4.33 -6.20 8.81
C SER A 324 5.47 -6.13 7.78
N LEU A 325 5.82 -4.90 7.37
CA LEU A 325 6.84 -4.62 6.36
C LEU A 325 7.12 -3.11 6.29
N GLY A 326 8.14 -2.73 5.55
CA GLY A 326 8.40 -1.33 5.19
C GLY A 326 9.07 -0.49 6.26
N GLY A 327 9.37 -1.08 7.43
CA GLY A 327 10.15 -0.44 8.48
C GLY A 327 11.61 -0.28 8.10
N VAL A 328 12.33 0.56 8.87
CA VAL A 328 13.79 0.71 8.74
C VAL A 328 14.53 -0.55 9.19
N GLU A 329 13.91 -1.38 10.03
CA GLU A 329 14.39 -2.70 10.40
C GLU A 329 13.91 -3.76 9.40
N SER A 330 14.76 -4.74 9.11
CA SER A 330 14.42 -5.88 8.26
C SER A 330 13.53 -6.88 8.99
N LEU A 331 12.43 -7.30 8.32
CA LEU A 331 11.47 -8.28 8.83
C LEU A 331 11.35 -9.46 7.89
N ILE A 332 11.26 -10.67 8.43
CA ILE A 332 10.92 -11.89 7.69
C ILE A 332 9.57 -12.42 8.15
N THR A 333 8.74 -12.85 7.21
CA THR A 333 7.38 -13.32 7.44
C THR A 333 7.19 -14.68 6.79
N TYR A 334 6.33 -15.51 7.37
CA TYR A 334 5.87 -16.78 6.79
C TYR A 334 4.42 -16.60 6.28
N PRO A 335 4.21 -16.17 5.03
CA PRO A 335 2.90 -15.71 4.55
C PRO A 335 1.77 -16.71 4.77
N LEU A 336 2.00 -18.00 4.45
CA LEU A 336 0.99 -19.05 4.55
C LEU A 336 0.38 -19.18 5.96
N TYR A 337 1.19 -19.00 7.01
CA TYR A 337 0.78 -19.18 8.41
C TYR A 337 0.54 -17.86 9.16
N GLN A 338 0.67 -16.72 8.50
CA GLN A 338 0.47 -15.39 9.09
C GLN A 338 -0.48 -14.55 8.24
N THR A 339 0.05 -13.82 7.27
CA THR A 339 -0.72 -12.80 6.54
C THR A 339 -1.77 -13.37 5.59
N HIS A 340 -1.68 -14.65 5.20
CA HIS A 340 -2.56 -15.33 4.25
C HIS A 340 -3.25 -16.58 4.85
N GLU A 341 -3.17 -16.78 6.16
CA GLU A 341 -3.80 -17.92 6.84
C GLU A 341 -5.31 -18.03 6.57
N CYS A 342 -6.00 -16.89 6.48
CA CYS A 342 -7.44 -16.85 6.21
C CYS A 342 -7.81 -16.87 4.72
N MET A 343 -6.83 -17.02 3.81
CA MET A 343 -7.12 -17.05 2.37
C MET A 343 -7.86 -18.34 1.98
N PRO A 344 -8.86 -18.27 1.09
CA PRO A 344 -9.47 -19.44 0.50
C PRO A 344 -8.43 -20.35 -0.16
N LYS A 345 -8.53 -21.66 0.09
CA LYS A 345 -7.55 -22.64 -0.37
C LYS A 345 -7.32 -22.58 -1.89
N TYR A 346 -8.39 -22.38 -2.67
CA TYR A 346 -8.28 -22.26 -4.12
C TYR A 346 -7.43 -21.07 -4.57
N LEU A 347 -7.41 -19.95 -3.82
CA LEU A 347 -6.54 -18.81 -4.11
C LEU A 347 -5.08 -19.12 -3.80
N LEU A 348 -4.80 -19.81 -2.69
CA LEU A 348 -3.44 -20.24 -2.34
C LEU A 348 -2.86 -21.18 -3.42
N GLU A 349 -3.70 -22.12 -3.93
CA GLU A 349 -3.31 -23.04 -5.00
C GLU A 349 -3.04 -22.31 -6.32
N ARG A 350 -3.90 -21.34 -6.70
CA ARG A 350 -3.76 -20.56 -7.94
C ARG A 350 -2.55 -19.64 -7.94
N THR A 351 -2.30 -18.97 -6.83
CA THR A 351 -1.13 -18.07 -6.68
C THR A 351 0.17 -18.85 -6.49
N GLY A 352 0.11 -20.15 -6.21
CA GLY A 352 1.29 -20.96 -5.95
C GLY A 352 1.95 -20.67 -4.60
N LEU A 353 1.22 -20.05 -3.67
CA LEU A 353 1.68 -19.83 -2.30
C LEU A 353 1.68 -21.16 -1.53
N ASP A 354 2.86 -21.63 -1.17
CA ASP A 354 3.07 -22.88 -0.42
C ASP A 354 3.92 -22.65 0.86
N ASP A 355 4.15 -23.73 1.61
CA ASP A 355 4.87 -23.75 2.88
C ASP A 355 6.40 -23.61 2.75
N ARG A 356 6.91 -23.37 1.55
CA ARG A 356 8.33 -23.09 1.30
C ARG A 356 8.60 -21.60 1.13
N LEU A 357 7.55 -20.77 1.03
CA LEU A 357 7.67 -19.35 0.74
C LEU A 357 7.93 -18.54 2.00
N LEU A 358 8.98 -17.75 1.97
CA LEU A 358 9.31 -16.70 2.94
C LEU A 358 9.22 -15.34 2.27
N ARG A 359 8.79 -14.33 3.01
CA ARG A 359 8.76 -12.93 2.55
C ARG A 359 9.65 -12.06 3.42
N LEU A 360 10.59 -11.36 2.80
CA LEU A 360 11.56 -10.47 3.44
C LEU A 360 11.22 -9.02 3.11
N SER A 361 10.96 -8.21 4.12
CA SER A 361 10.95 -6.75 4.05
C SER A 361 12.33 -6.25 4.42
N VAL A 362 13.03 -5.70 3.43
CA VAL A 362 14.42 -5.27 3.61
C VAL A 362 14.46 -3.86 4.20
N GLY A 363 15.22 -3.69 5.28
CA GLY A 363 15.45 -2.42 5.96
C GLY A 363 16.67 -1.65 5.44
N ILE A 364 17.12 -0.69 6.25
CA ILE A 364 18.25 0.20 5.89
C ILE A 364 19.59 -0.22 6.50
N GLU A 365 19.65 -1.35 7.18
CA GLU A 365 20.87 -1.89 7.80
C GLU A 365 22.00 -2.08 6.76
N ALA A 366 23.21 -2.36 7.21
CA ALA A 366 24.27 -2.76 6.31
C ALA A 366 23.91 -4.07 5.60
N THR A 367 23.97 -4.08 4.27
CA THR A 367 23.55 -5.25 3.47
C THR A 367 24.35 -6.50 3.81
N GLU A 368 25.64 -6.32 4.12
CA GLU A 368 26.58 -7.37 4.50
C GLU A 368 26.11 -8.08 5.78
N ASP A 369 25.61 -7.33 6.77
CA ASP A 369 25.11 -7.88 8.03
C ASP A 369 23.82 -8.66 7.82
N LEU A 370 22.91 -8.18 6.97
CA LEU A 370 21.69 -8.88 6.60
C LEU A 370 21.97 -10.19 5.86
N ILE A 371 22.91 -10.17 4.90
CA ILE A 371 23.37 -11.39 4.20
C ILE A 371 24.04 -12.36 5.17
N ALA A 372 24.86 -11.88 6.10
CA ALA A 372 25.51 -12.74 7.10
C ALA A 372 24.48 -13.40 8.03
N ASP A 373 23.43 -12.66 8.41
CA ASP A 373 22.33 -13.19 9.24
C ASP A 373 21.53 -14.27 8.49
N LEU A 374 21.20 -14.04 7.23
CA LEU A 374 20.57 -15.08 6.40
C LEU A 374 21.51 -16.28 6.21
N GLN A 375 22.77 -16.05 5.86
CA GLN A 375 23.76 -17.14 5.62
C GLN A 375 23.91 -18.07 6.83
N GLN A 376 23.88 -17.53 8.06
CA GLN A 376 23.97 -18.36 9.26
C GLN A 376 22.63 -19.08 9.54
N ALA A 377 21.48 -18.48 9.15
CA ALA A 377 20.17 -19.07 9.32
C ALA A 377 19.90 -20.24 8.36
N PHE A 378 20.51 -20.25 7.19
CA PHE A 378 20.46 -21.36 6.22
C PHE A 378 21.27 -22.61 6.64
N ARG A 379 22.13 -22.50 7.65
CA ARG A 379 22.92 -23.63 8.19
C ARG A 379 22.11 -24.42 9.22
#